data_ec959e749f1232d9b02c1c59bb4e0803
#
_entry.id   ec959e749f1232d9b02c1c59bb4e0803
#
_cell.length_a   1.000
_cell.length_b   1.000
_cell.length_c   1.000
_cell.angle_alpha   90.00
_cell.angle_beta   90.00
_cell.angle_gamma   90.00
#
_symmetry.space_group_name_H-M   'P 1'
#
loop_
_entity.id
_entity.type
_entity.pdbx_description
1 polymer ?
#
loop_
_entity_poly.entity_id
_entity_poly.type
_entity_poly.pdbx_seq_one_letter_code
_entity_poly.pdbx_strand_id
1 'polypeptide(L)'
;WSSSAASDVYKRQEIMESNIVSGIAHSRDEAKMTLISVADRPGIAAAIFGPLSEAGVNVDMIIQNIAEEGRTDMTFSCPTDQVLRAEKALNSAKNEGDINFSQLVADTNVAKISAVGIGMRSQSGVAAKMFRTLSDEGINIKVIATSEIKISVLIDRKYMELAVQSLHDAFDLEKIA
;
A
#
# COMPACT_ATOMS: atom_id res chain seq x y z
N TRP A 1 -41.37 10.16 -15.39
CA TRP A 1 -39.94 10.38 -15.08
C TRP A 1 -39.15 10.14 -16.36
N SER A 2 -38.63 11.21 -16.90
CA SER A 2 -37.88 11.16 -18.14
C SER A 2 -36.49 10.53 -17.95
N SER A 3 -36.00 9.81 -18.93
CA SER A 3 -34.67 9.19 -18.93
C SER A 3 -33.51 10.21 -18.75
N SER A 4 -33.79 11.50 -18.92
CA SER A 4 -32.81 12.58 -18.71
C SER A 4 -32.44 12.77 -17.24
N ALA A 5 -33.40 12.62 -16.31
CA ALA A 5 -33.14 12.78 -14.87
C ALA A 5 -32.23 11.67 -14.32
N ALA A 6 -32.42 10.42 -14.76
CA ALA A 6 -31.53 9.32 -14.42
C ALA A 6 -30.12 9.52 -14.98
N SER A 7 -30.01 9.97 -16.22
CA SER A 7 -28.74 10.32 -16.86
C SER A 7 -27.98 11.43 -16.12
N ASP A 8 -28.73 12.45 -15.64
CA ASP A 8 -28.11 13.56 -14.89
C ASP A 8 -27.64 13.15 -13.50
N VAL A 9 -28.34 12.21 -12.85
CA VAL A 9 -27.93 11.64 -11.58
C VAL A 9 -26.65 10.82 -11.75
N TYR A 10 -26.56 9.98 -12.80
CA TYR A 10 -25.35 9.22 -13.09
C TYR A 10 -24.17 10.13 -13.43
N LYS A 11 -24.36 11.16 -14.22
CA LYS A 11 -23.31 12.15 -14.55
C LYS A 11 -22.85 12.90 -13.30
N ARG A 12 -23.75 13.26 -12.39
CA ARG A 12 -23.38 13.89 -11.11
C ARG A 12 -22.59 12.93 -10.22
N GLN A 13 -22.94 11.65 -10.18
CA GLN A 13 -22.16 10.64 -9.44
C GLN A 13 -20.76 10.48 -10.03
N GLU A 14 -20.62 10.38 -11.34
CA GLU A 14 -19.31 10.33 -12.00
C GLU A 14 -18.47 11.58 -11.73
N ILE A 15 -19.07 12.76 -11.76
CA ILE A 15 -18.39 14.04 -11.45
C ILE A 15 -17.97 14.07 -9.97
N MET A 16 -18.79 13.59 -9.07
CA MET A 16 -18.46 13.53 -7.64
C MET A 16 -17.36 12.49 -7.36
N GLU A 17 -17.38 11.35 -8.03
CA GLU A 17 -16.33 10.32 -7.93
C GLU A 17 -14.99 10.82 -8.47
N SER A 18 -14.99 11.51 -9.62
CA SER A 18 -13.77 12.08 -10.20
C SER A 18 -13.17 13.21 -9.37
N ASN A 19 -14.01 13.95 -8.62
CA ASN A 19 -13.54 15.04 -7.76
C ASN A 19 -13.01 14.58 -6.40
N ILE A 20 -13.21 13.31 -6.00
CA ILE A 20 -12.74 12.78 -4.72
C ILE A 20 -11.24 12.54 -4.77
N VAL A 21 -10.73 11.99 -5.87
CA VAL A 21 -9.29 11.81 -6.05
C VAL A 21 -8.70 13.13 -6.52
N SER A 22 -7.88 13.75 -5.68
CA SER A 22 -7.23 15.03 -5.97
C SER A 22 -5.84 14.89 -6.57
N GLY A 23 -5.21 13.72 -6.44
CA GLY A 23 -3.88 13.49 -6.97
C GLY A 23 -3.44 12.05 -6.89
N ILE A 24 -2.38 11.74 -7.61
CA ILE A 24 -1.66 10.47 -7.55
C ILE A 24 -0.26 10.75 -7.03
N ALA A 25 0.03 10.23 -5.85
CA ALA A 25 1.37 10.27 -5.26
C ALA A 25 2.14 8.99 -5.62
N HIS A 26 3.43 9.08 -5.76
CA HIS A 26 4.26 7.92 -6.06
C HIS A 26 5.64 8.03 -5.39
N SER A 27 6.26 6.89 -5.12
CA SER A 27 7.62 6.81 -4.61
C SER A 27 8.33 5.57 -5.15
N ARG A 28 9.55 5.75 -5.64
CA ARG A 28 10.48 4.68 -6.05
C ARG A 28 11.30 4.13 -4.90
N ASP A 29 11.45 4.91 -3.83
CA ASP A 29 12.39 4.62 -2.75
C ASP A 29 11.69 3.83 -1.63
N GLU A 30 10.99 2.77 -2.03
CA GLU A 30 10.27 1.88 -1.14
C GLU A 30 10.83 0.46 -1.23
N ALA A 31 10.82 -0.23 -0.10
CA ALA A 31 11.11 -1.66 -0.01
C ALA A 31 9.98 -2.35 0.74
N LYS A 32 9.65 -3.55 0.29
CA LYS A 32 8.71 -4.43 0.97
C LYS A 32 9.49 -5.46 1.76
N MET A 33 9.30 -5.50 3.07
CA MET A 33 9.95 -6.46 3.96
C MET A 33 8.91 -7.39 4.57
N THR A 34 9.18 -8.68 4.56
CA THR A 34 8.28 -9.70 5.08
C THR A 34 9.00 -10.60 6.06
N LEU A 35 8.45 -10.69 7.28
CA LEU A 35 8.85 -11.70 8.26
C LEU A 35 7.94 -12.90 8.08
N ILE A 36 8.52 -14.03 7.71
CA ILE A 36 7.81 -15.28 7.46
C ILE A 36 7.68 -16.06 8.77
N SER A 37 6.48 -16.54 9.07
CA SER A 37 6.19 -17.41 10.19
C SER A 37 6.54 -16.82 11.55
N VAL A 38 5.86 -15.75 11.89
CA VAL A 38 5.92 -15.07 13.19
C VAL A 38 4.81 -15.62 14.09
N ALA A 39 5.07 -15.75 15.39
CA ALA A 39 4.05 -16.18 16.34
C ALA A 39 2.89 -15.16 16.38
N ASP A 40 1.66 -15.63 16.17
CA ASP A 40 0.46 -14.79 16.30
C ASP A 40 0.04 -14.76 17.78
N ARG A 41 0.53 -13.76 18.49
CA ARG A 41 0.27 -13.57 19.93
C ARG A 41 0.18 -12.09 20.27
N PRO A 42 -0.50 -11.74 21.36
CA PRO A 42 -0.48 -10.36 21.86
C PRO A 42 0.96 -9.88 22.08
N GLY A 43 1.22 -8.64 21.63
CA GLY A 43 2.53 -8.01 21.77
C GLY A 43 3.51 -8.27 20.64
N ILE A 44 3.21 -9.16 19.69
CA ILE A 44 4.14 -9.45 18.59
C ILE A 44 4.43 -8.23 17.71
N ALA A 45 3.44 -7.43 17.42
CA ALA A 45 3.64 -6.21 16.63
C ALA A 45 4.58 -5.23 17.36
N ALA A 46 4.40 -5.04 18.65
CA ALA A 46 5.29 -4.20 19.46
C ALA A 46 6.72 -4.75 19.49
N ALA A 47 6.88 -6.06 19.59
CA ALA A 47 8.20 -6.71 19.61
C ALA A 47 8.93 -6.59 18.26
N ILE A 48 8.21 -6.47 17.15
CA ILE A 48 8.78 -6.27 15.81
C ILE A 48 9.07 -4.80 15.56
N PHE A 49 8.07 -3.92 15.75
CA PHE A 49 8.16 -2.52 15.36
C PHE A 49 8.89 -1.65 16.39
N GLY A 50 9.00 -2.07 17.63
CA GLY A 50 9.80 -1.39 18.65
C GLY A 50 11.28 -1.28 18.26
N PRO A 51 11.97 -2.40 17.99
CA PRO A 51 13.36 -2.37 17.50
C PRO A 51 13.55 -1.57 16.19
N LEU A 52 12.61 -1.64 15.29
CA LEU A 52 12.64 -0.85 14.04
C LEU A 52 12.59 0.64 14.33
N SER A 53 11.71 1.06 15.22
CA SER A 53 11.59 2.46 15.64
C SER A 53 12.87 2.95 16.33
N GLU A 54 13.43 2.18 17.23
CA GLU A 54 14.69 2.49 17.92
C GLU A 54 15.86 2.63 16.93
N ALA A 55 15.86 1.83 15.89
CA ALA A 55 16.86 1.89 14.82
C ALA A 55 16.62 3.04 13.82
N GLY A 56 15.56 3.82 13.96
CA GLY A 56 15.22 4.92 13.07
C GLY A 56 14.69 4.47 11.71
N VAL A 57 14.01 3.33 11.65
CA VAL A 57 13.35 2.84 10.44
C VAL A 57 11.95 3.42 10.33
N ASN A 58 11.67 4.12 9.25
CA ASN A 58 10.35 4.70 8.97
C ASN A 58 9.46 3.67 8.30
N VAL A 59 8.53 3.10 9.06
CA VAL A 59 7.55 2.12 8.56
C VAL A 59 6.30 2.85 8.09
N ASP A 60 5.84 2.55 6.88
CA ASP A 60 4.67 3.22 6.29
C ASP A 60 3.45 2.30 6.21
N MET A 61 3.57 1.17 5.52
CA MET A 61 2.49 0.20 5.37
C MET A 61 2.79 -1.01 6.24
N ILE A 62 1.76 -1.52 6.92
CA ILE A 62 1.89 -2.75 7.73
C ILE A 62 0.72 -3.66 7.38
N ILE A 63 1.02 -4.90 7.00
CA ILE A 63 0.03 -5.91 6.67
C ILE A 63 0.37 -7.21 7.38
N GLN A 64 -0.63 -7.78 8.04
CA GLN A 64 -0.55 -9.06 8.70
C GLN A 64 -1.51 -10.04 8.01
N ASN A 65 -1.03 -11.21 7.64
CA ASN A 65 -1.86 -12.25 7.06
C ASN A 65 -2.69 -12.95 8.15
N ILE A 66 -3.72 -13.70 7.71
CA ILE A 66 -4.49 -14.54 8.61
C ILE A 66 -3.57 -15.64 9.16
N ALA A 67 -3.59 -15.83 10.47
CA ALA A 67 -2.75 -16.84 11.13
C ALA A 67 -3.22 -18.25 10.79
N GLU A 68 -2.26 -19.11 10.50
CA GLU A 68 -2.46 -20.55 10.38
C GLU A 68 -1.58 -21.24 11.43
N GLU A 69 -2.14 -22.18 12.18
CA GLU A 69 -1.43 -22.92 13.23
C GLU A 69 -0.69 -21.99 14.24
N GLY A 70 -1.30 -20.84 14.55
CA GLY A 70 -0.72 -19.85 15.45
C GLY A 70 0.45 -19.06 14.89
N ARG A 71 0.66 -19.10 13.58
CA ARG A 71 1.72 -18.37 12.90
C ARG A 71 1.17 -17.52 11.76
N THR A 72 1.79 -16.38 11.55
CA THR A 72 1.42 -15.43 10.50
C THR A 72 2.64 -14.85 9.82
N ASP A 73 2.46 -14.26 8.66
CA ASP A 73 3.48 -13.44 8.01
C ASP A 73 3.18 -11.97 8.26
N MET A 74 4.21 -11.21 8.58
CA MET A 74 4.12 -9.77 8.79
C MET A 74 4.89 -9.05 7.69
N THR A 75 4.20 -8.19 6.93
CA THR A 75 4.79 -7.39 5.86
C THR A 75 4.73 -5.91 6.22
N PHE A 76 5.82 -5.20 5.97
CA PHE A 76 5.84 -3.75 6.09
C PHE A 76 6.66 -3.11 4.97
N SER A 77 6.45 -1.84 4.74
CA SER A 77 7.26 -1.05 3.81
C SER A 77 8.14 -0.04 4.58
N CYS A 78 9.31 0.20 4.04
CA CYS A 78 10.24 1.22 4.54
C CYS A 78 11.04 1.80 3.37
N PRO A 79 11.73 2.94 3.56
CA PRO A 79 12.63 3.46 2.54
C PRO A 79 13.74 2.46 2.18
N THR A 80 14.12 2.41 0.91
CA THR A 80 15.12 1.48 0.40
C THR A 80 16.47 1.61 1.12
N ASP A 81 16.87 2.82 1.46
CA ASP A 81 18.13 3.10 2.17
C ASP A 81 18.11 2.66 3.64
N GLN A 82 16.96 2.26 4.17
CA GLN A 82 16.81 1.78 5.54
C GLN A 82 16.71 0.25 5.65
N VAL A 83 16.73 -0.49 4.54
CA VAL A 83 16.58 -1.96 4.51
C VAL A 83 17.65 -2.65 5.36
N LEU A 84 18.93 -2.30 5.19
CA LEU A 84 20.01 -2.93 5.96
C LEU A 84 19.87 -2.66 7.45
N ARG A 85 19.46 -1.47 7.82
CA ARG A 85 19.19 -1.09 9.20
C ARG A 85 18.04 -1.89 9.80
N ALA A 86 16.96 -2.06 9.03
CA ALA A 86 15.82 -2.87 9.42
C ALA A 86 16.20 -4.35 9.62
N GLU A 87 16.93 -4.92 8.67
CA GLU A 87 17.41 -6.30 8.75
C GLU A 87 18.27 -6.52 10.00
N LYS A 88 19.19 -5.61 10.28
CA LYS A 88 20.06 -5.68 11.46
C LYS A 88 19.26 -5.62 12.75
N ALA A 89 18.30 -4.72 12.85
CA ALA A 89 17.46 -4.58 14.05
C ALA A 89 16.62 -5.83 14.30
N LEU A 90 16.01 -6.39 13.24
CA LEU A 90 15.18 -7.58 13.35
C LEU A 90 15.99 -8.84 13.67
N ASN A 91 17.14 -9.02 13.06
CA ASN A 91 18.04 -10.14 13.34
C ASN A 91 18.59 -10.07 14.77
N SER A 92 18.91 -8.88 15.28
CA SER A 92 19.32 -8.68 16.68
C SER A 92 18.21 -9.08 17.65
N ALA A 93 16.97 -8.65 17.40
CA ALA A 93 15.82 -9.01 18.22
C ALA A 93 15.55 -10.53 18.21
N LYS A 94 15.76 -11.17 17.07
CA LYS A 94 15.66 -12.63 16.93
C LYS A 94 16.75 -13.33 17.77
N ASN A 95 17.99 -12.86 17.70
CA ASN A 95 19.12 -13.42 18.44
C ASN A 95 18.96 -13.26 19.95
N GLU A 96 18.32 -12.19 20.39
CA GLU A 96 17.99 -11.93 21.79
C GLU A 96 16.78 -12.76 22.29
N GLY A 97 16.07 -13.41 21.38
CA GLY A 97 14.92 -14.24 21.71
C GLY A 97 13.60 -13.49 21.83
N ASP A 98 13.55 -12.20 21.52
CA ASP A 98 12.36 -11.37 21.66
C ASP A 98 11.31 -11.68 20.59
N ILE A 99 11.78 -12.04 19.40
CA ILE A 99 10.94 -12.46 18.26
C ILE A 99 11.54 -13.70 17.61
N ASN A 100 10.70 -14.41 16.84
CA ASN A 100 11.18 -15.51 16.01
C ASN A 100 10.45 -15.49 14.66
N PHE A 101 11.19 -15.75 13.61
CA PHE A 101 10.69 -15.89 12.24
C PHE A 101 11.58 -16.89 11.50
N SER A 102 11.01 -17.57 10.50
CA SER A 102 11.77 -18.54 9.72
C SER A 102 12.64 -17.88 8.67
N GLN A 103 12.20 -16.75 8.13
CA GLN A 103 12.89 -16.05 7.07
C GLN A 103 12.51 -14.56 7.06
N LEU A 104 13.46 -13.71 6.73
CA LEU A 104 13.24 -12.29 6.45
C LEU A 104 13.51 -12.04 4.98
N VAL A 105 12.50 -11.58 4.25
CA VAL A 105 12.58 -11.33 2.81
C VAL A 105 12.46 -9.82 2.55
N ALA A 106 13.40 -9.26 1.82
CA ALA A 106 13.37 -7.88 1.38
C ALA A 106 13.19 -7.80 -0.14
N ASP A 107 12.21 -7.06 -0.60
CA ASP A 107 12.00 -6.75 -2.01
C ASP A 107 12.17 -5.25 -2.22
N THR A 108 13.27 -4.87 -2.84
CA THR A 108 13.59 -3.45 -3.13
C THR A 108 13.12 -3.02 -4.51
N ASN A 109 12.54 -3.92 -5.29
CA ASN A 109 12.09 -3.67 -6.65
C ASN A 109 10.59 -3.32 -6.69
N VAL A 110 10.16 -2.47 -5.79
CA VAL A 110 8.77 -2.03 -5.68
C VAL A 110 8.68 -0.51 -5.74
N ALA A 111 7.51 -0.03 -6.16
CA ALA A 111 7.14 1.38 -6.07
C ALA A 111 5.78 1.49 -5.38
N LYS A 112 5.60 2.55 -4.61
CA LYS A 112 4.34 2.86 -3.97
C LYS A 112 3.57 3.87 -4.83
N ILE A 113 2.31 3.57 -5.10
CA ILE A 113 1.38 4.44 -5.80
C ILE A 113 0.19 4.68 -4.89
N SER A 114 -0.19 5.92 -4.71
CA SER A 114 -1.32 6.30 -3.86
C SER A 114 -2.29 7.21 -4.61
N ALA A 115 -3.56 6.82 -4.62
CA ALA A 115 -4.65 7.74 -4.98
C ALA A 115 -5.02 8.52 -3.72
N VAL A 116 -4.91 9.84 -3.78
CA VAL A 116 -5.10 10.74 -2.63
C VAL A 116 -6.36 11.57 -2.82
N GLY A 117 -7.14 11.69 -1.77
CA GLY A 117 -8.37 12.48 -1.78
C GLY A 117 -9.01 12.57 -0.41
N ILE A 118 -10.19 13.19 -0.34
CA ILE A 118 -10.97 13.34 0.90
C ILE A 118 -12.19 12.43 0.82
N GLY A 119 -12.48 11.70 1.90
CA GLY A 119 -13.67 10.85 1.98
C GLY A 119 -13.56 9.56 1.16
N MET A 120 -12.36 9.06 0.93
CA MET A 120 -12.09 7.84 0.13
C MET A 120 -12.83 6.61 0.67
N ARG A 121 -13.00 6.51 1.99
CA ARG A 121 -13.65 5.38 2.67
C ARG A 121 -15.12 5.21 2.32
N SER A 122 -15.82 6.32 2.08
CA SER A 122 -17.25 6.30 1.75
C SER A 122 -17.52 6.08 0.26
N GLN A 123 -16.47 5.90 -0.55
CA GLN A 123 -16.55 5.83 -2.01
C GLN A 123 -15.96 4.51 -2.52
N SER A 124 -16.77 3.47 -2.47
CA SER A 124 -16.37 2.13 -2.92
C SER A 124 -15.92 2.07 -4.38
N GLY A 125 -16.45 2.94 -5.23
CA GLY A 125 -16.11 3.02 -6.65
C GLY A 125 -14.66 3.44 -6.92
N VAL A 126 -14.04 4.21 -6.04
CA VAL A 126 -12.65 4.68 -6.20
C VAL A 126 -11.66 3.52 -6.20
N ALA A 127 -11.75 2.64 -5.20
CA ALA A 127 -10.89 1.46 -5.11
C ALA A 127 -11.06 0.54 -6.33
N ALA A 128 -12.31 0.24 -6.69
CA ALA A 128 -12.61 -0.61 -7.85
C ALA A 128 -12.05 -0.03 -9.14
N LYS A 129 -12.17 1.26 -9.35
CA LYS A 129 -11.65 1.97 -10.53
C LYS A 129 -10.12 1.93 -10.57
N MET A 130 -9.47 2.18 -9.45
CA MET A 130 -8.01 2.12 -9.33
C MET A 130 -7.49 0.72 -9.68
N PHE A 131 -8.06 -0.31 -9.10
CA PHE A 131 -7.61 -1.69 -9.32
C PHE A 131 -7.88 -2.16 -10.74
N ARG A 132 -9.02 -1.80 -11.32
CA ARG A 132 -9.35 -2.11 -12.72
C ARG A 132 -8.39 -1.43 -13.68
N THR A 133 -8.06 -0.18 -13.44
CA THR A 133 -7.11 0.58 -14.26
C THR A 133 -5.74 -0.09 -14.28
N LEU A 134 -5.24 -0.50 -13.12
CA LEU A 134 -3.97 -1.22 -13.02
C LEU A 134 -4.03 -2.59 -13.69
N SER A 135 -5.14 -3.31 -13.50
CA SER A 135 -5.36 -4.62 -14.13
C SER A 135 -5.38 -4.53 -15.66
N ASP A 136 -6.04 -3.52 -16.22
CA ASP A 136 -6.12 -3.31 -17.67
C ASP A 136 -4.75 -3.05 -18.30
N GLU A 137 -3.82 -2.51 -17.52
CA GLU A 137 -2.42 -2.30 -17.93
C GLU A 137 -1.51 -3.50 -17.62
N GLY A 138 -2.07 -4.59 -17.13
CA GLY A 138 -1.30 -5.79 -16.77
C GLY A 138 -0.40 -5.61 -15.56
N ILE A 139 -0.70 -4.67 -14.68
CA ILE A 139 0.08 -4.37 -13.48
C ILE A 139 -0.44 -5.17 -12.30
N ASN A 140 0.39 -6.07 -11.76
CA ASN A 140 0.07 -6.82 -10.57
C ASN A 140 0.27 -5.99 -9.30
N ILE A 141 -0.67 -6.08 -8.37
CA ILE A 141 -0.62 -5.40 -7.08
C ILE A 141 -0.07 -6.36 -6.03
N LYS A 142 1.01 -5.97 -5.36
CA LYS A 142 1.66 -6.79 -4.33
C LYS A 142 1.11 -6.56 -2.94
N VAL A 143 0.74 -5.31 -2.63
CA VAL A 143 0.26 -4.89 -1.31
C VAL A 143 -0.78 -3.79 -1.51
N ILE A 144 -1.82 -3.79 -0.69
CA ILE A 144 -2.86 -2.76 -0.68
C ILE A 144 -3.02 -2.25 0.75
N ALA A 145 -3.09 -0.94 0.92
CA ALA A 145 -3.46 -0.30 2.17
C ALA A 145 -4.38 0.89 1.91
N THR A 146 -5.39 1.05 2.75
CA THR A 146 -6.39 2.10 2.60
C THR A 146 -6.52 2.93 3.87
N SER A 147 -6.81 4.21 3.70
CA SER A 147 -7.16 5.13 4.78
C SER A 147 -8.28 6.06 4.33
N GLU A 148 -8.69 6.99 5.18
CA GLU A 148 -9.74 7.96 4.84
C GLU A 148 -9.34 8.90 3.70
N ILE A 149 -8.04 9.11 3.49
CA ILE A 149 -7.51 10.10 2.55
C ILE A 149 -6.76 9.48 1.39
N LYS A 150 -6.44 8.18 1.42
CA LYS A 150 -5.65 7.55 0.35
C LYS A 150 -5.88 6.05 0.23
N ILE A 151 -5.69 5.54 -0.99
CA ILE A 151 -5.54 4.12 -1.30
C ILE A 151 -4.14 3.96 -1.85
N SER A 152 -3.32 3.14 -1.18
CA SER A 152 -1.93 2.91 -1.55
C SER A 152 -1.72 1.47 -2.00
N VAL A 153 -0.92 1.28 -3.02
CA VAL A 153 -0.52 -0.04 -3.51
C VAL A 153 1.00 -0.08 -3.68
N LEU A 154 1.57 -1.26 -3.48
CA LEU A 154 2.93 -1.56 -3.95
C LEU A 154 2.82 -2.39 -5.23
N ILE A 155 3.56 -1.98 -6.22
CA ILE A 155 3.67 -2.64 -7.53
C ILE A 155 5.15 -2.85 -7.86
N ASP A 156 5.42 -3.60 -8.91
CA ASP A 156 6.78 -3.71 -9.45
C ASP A 156 7.24 -2.31 -9.91
N ARG A 157 8.44 -1.91 -9.50
CA ARG A 157 9.01 -0.59 -9.78
C ARG A 157 9.00 -0.23 -11.27
N LYS A 158 9.24 -1.18 -12.15
CA LYS A 158 9.27 -0.95 -13.60
C LYS A 158 7.96 -0.40 -14.17
N TYR A 159 6.84 -0.59 -13.49
CA TYR A 159 5.52 -0.13 -13.92
C TYR A 159 5.10 1.20 -13.30
N MET A 160 5.96 1.85 -12.52
CA MET A 160 5.56 3.07 -11.79
C MET A 160 5.05 4.17 -12.70
N GLU A 161 5.79 4.50 -13.76
CA GLU A 161 5.39 5.58 -14.69
C GLU A 161 4.09 5.25 -15.42
N LEU A 162 3.94 4.02 -15.89
CA LEU A 162 2.71 3.54 -16.54
C LEU A 162 1.51 3.63 -15.58
N ALA A 163 1.69 3.19 -14.33
CA ALA A 163 0.64 3.24 -13.33
C ALA A 163 0.19 4.68 -13.03
N VAL A 164 1.14 5.59 -12.82
CA VAL A 164 0.84 7.00 -12.57
C VAL A 164 0.07 7.62 -13.73
N GLN A 165 0.54 7.41 -14.95
CA GLN A 165 -0.10 7.93 -16.15
C GLN A 165 -1.53 7.40 -16.33
N SER A 166 -1.70 6.08 -16.21
CA SER A 166 -2.99 5.43 -16.40
C SER A 166 -4.01 5.86 -15.34
N LEU A 167 -3.57 6.03 -14.08
CA LEU A 167 -4.43 6.50 -13.00
C LEU A 167 -4.78 7.99 -13.16
N HIS A 168 -3.85 8.83 -13.59
CA HIS A 168 -4.15 10.23 -13.93
C HIS A 168 -5.25 10.30 -14.98
N ASP A 169 -5.14 9.52 -16.05
CA ASP A 169 -6.12 9.49 -17.12
C ASP A 169 -7.47 8.94 -16.61
N ALA A 170 -7.46 7.89 -15.83
CA ALA A 170 -8.68 7.26 -15.30
C ALA A 170 -9.46 8.18 -14.35
N PHE A 171 -8.77 8.97 -13.54
CA PHE A 171 -9.39 9.91 -12.60
C PHE A 171 -9.50 11.34 -13.14
N ASP A 172 -9.28 11.55 -14.42
CA ASP A 172 -9.39 12.85 -15.10
C ASP A 172 -8.56 13.97 -14.42
N LEU A 173 -7.38 13.61 -13.93
CA LEU A 173 -6.50 14.58 -13.31
C LEU A 173 -5.77 15.41 -14.37
N GLU A 174 -5.75 16.72 -14.17
CA GLU A 174 -5.04 17.63 -15.07
C GLU A 174 -3.54 17.32 -15.03
N LYS A 175 -2.94 17.20 -16.22
CA LYS A 175 -1.50 17.15 -16.34
C LYS A 175 -0.96 18.54 -16.00
N ILE A 176 -0.25 18.63 -14.89
CA ILE A 176 0.55 19.82 -14.59
C ILE A 176 1.66 19.85 -15.64
N ALA A 177 1.53 20.79 -16.55
CA ALA A 177 2.55 21.02 -17.58
C ALA A 177 3.86 21.52 -16.97
#